data_442dc152b193dd5f1f4fb42cd6e75db3
#
_entry.id   442dc152b193dd5f1f4fb42cd6e75db3
#
_cell.length_a   1.000
_cell.length_b   1.000
_cell.length_c   1.000
_cell.angle_alpha   90.00
_cell.angle_beta   90.00
_cell.angle_gamma   90.00
#
_symmetry.space_group_name_H-M   'P 1'
#
loop_
_entity.id
_entity.type
_entity.pdbx_description
1 polymer ?
#
loop_
_entity_poly.entity_id
_entity_poly.type
_entity_poly.pdbx_seq_one_letter_code
_entity_poly.pdbx_strand_id
1 'polypeptide(L)'
;MHARPAAFEGSDGMSYSVEIVVDETEIAGRRFGAYFMFLRWRRIGAQGIEGHLETDYLAYGATEDAARTAIGAMTLGAVKRLLDDLIAEQSDSRPSRRWWDAMKDE
;
A
#
# COMPACT_ATOMS: atom_id res chain seq x y z
N MET A 1 7.07 24.24 -4.21
CA MET A 1 7.64 23.05 -3.77
C MET A 1 6.64 21.93 -3.65
N HIS A 2 7.00 20.82 -4.09
CA HIS A 2 6.06 19.74 -4.00
C HIS A 2 6.55 18.74 -3.01
N ALA A 3 5.61 18.14 -2.37
CA ALA A 3 5.93 17.21 -1.35
C ALA A 3 6.43 15.93 -1.98
N ARG A 4 7.42 15.36 -1.37
CA ARG A 4 7.85 14.05 -1.75
C ARG A 4 6.99 13.04 -1.04
N PRO A 5 6.77 11.89 -1.65
CA PRO A 5 6.08 10.83 -0.92
C PRO A 5 6.90 10.48 0.31
N ALA A 6 6.22 10.11 1.37
CA ALA A 6 6.91 9.65 2.55
C ALA A 6 7.70 8.41 2.22
N ALA A 7 8.86 8.29 2.81
CA ALA A 7 9.73 7.16 2.57
C ALA A 7 10.00 6.45 3.88
N PHE A 8 10.03 5.14 3.81
CA PHE A 8 10.25 4.32 5.00
C PHE A 8 11.29 3.28 4.71
N GLU A 9 11.97 2.86 5.76
CA GLU A 9 12.78 1.67 5.67
C GLU A 9 11.91 0.53 6.20
N GLY A 10 11.71 -0.49 5.38
CA GLY A 10 10.89 -1.61 5.81
C GLY A 10 11.65 -2.50 6.76
N SER A 11 10.93 -3.40 7.40
CA SER A 11 11.56 -4.34 8.30
C SER A 11 12.50 -5.30 7.57
N ASP A 12 12.39 -5.34 6.24
CA ASP A 12 13.28 -6.15 5.43
C ASP A 12 14.54 -5.39 5.01
N GLY A 13 14.70 -4.16 5.48
CA GLY A 13 15.87 -3.37 5.14
C GLY A 13 15.80 -2.66 3.81
N MET A 14 14.70 -2.79 3.10
CA MET A 14 14.55 -2.14 1.81
C MET A 14 13.89 -0.80 1.99
N SER A 15 14.06 0.08 1.01
CA SER A 15 13.46 1.41 1.04
C SER A 15 12.13 1.37 0.33
N TYR A 16 11.16 2.04 0.91
CA TYR A 16 9.81 2.09 0.34
C TYR A 16 9.32 3.52 0.32
N SER A 17 8.60 3.88 -0.72
CA SER A 17 7.83 5.11 -0.71
C SER A 17 6.36 4.72 -0.69
N VAL A 18 5.52 5.61 -0.19
CA VAL A 18 4.11 5.32 -0.06
C VAL A 18 3.32 6.32 -0.90
N GLU A 19 2.30 5.81 -1.57
CA GLU A 19 1.39 6.64 -2.34
C GLU A 19 -0.02 6.30 -1.95
N ILE A 20 -0.87 7.30 -1.99
CA ILE A 20 -2.29 7.10 -1.76
C ILE A 20 -2.94 6.91 -3.12
N VAL A 21 -3.68 5.82 -3.25
CA VAL A 21 -4.42 5.53 -4.47
C VAL A 21 -5.89 5.54 -4.13
N VAL A 22 -6.68 6.17 -4.98
CA VAL A 22 -8.12 6.26 -4.77
C VAL A 22 -8.80 5.67 -5.99
N ASP A 23 -9.67 4.71 -5.77
CA ASP A 23 -10.42 4.06 -6.82
C ASP A 23 -11.90 4.28 -6.62
N GLU A 24 -12.61 4.31 -7.71
CA GLU A 24 -14.06 4.35 -7.63
C GLU A 24 -14.56 2.95 -7.34
N THR A 25 -15.46 2.83 -6.38
CA THR A 25 -16.01 1.53 -6.03
C THR A 25 -17.48 1.52 -6.38
N GLU A 26 -18.06 0.32 -6.37
CA GLU A 26 -19.48 0.20 -6.63
C GLU A 26 -20.25 -0.08 -5.36
N ILE A 27 -19.64 0.14 -4.22
CA ILE A 27 -20.31 -0.10 -2.95
C ILE A 27 -21.16 1.11 -2.62
N ALA A 28 -22.44 0.87 -2.36
CA ALA A 28 -23.35 1.95 -2.06
C ALA A 28 -22.86 2.71 -0.82
N GLY A 29 -22.85 4.03 -0.91
CA GLY A 29 -22.39 4.86 0.19
C GLY A 29 -20.90 4.93 0.36
N ARG A 30 -20.16 4.23 -0.48
CA ARG A 30 -18.70 4.21 -0.40
C ARG A 30 -18.15 4.35 -1.79
N ARG A 31 -18.46 5.47 -2.41
CA ARG A 31 -18.19 5.63 -3.81
C ARG A 31 -16.74 5.56 -4.17
N PHE A 32 -15.87 6.06 -3.30
CA PHE A 32 -14.45 6.02 -3.55
C PHE A 32 -13.76 5.36 -2.38
N GLY A 33 -12.81 4.49 -2.70
CA GLY A 33 -12.02 3.82 -1.68
C GLY A 33 -10.56 4.19 -1.86
N ALA A 34 -9.85 4.33 -0.76
CA ALA A 34 -8.45 4.72 -0.78
C ALA A 34 -7.60 3.66 -0.11
N TYR A 35 -6.42 3.45 -0.64
CA TYR A 35 -5.49 2.52 -0.05
C TYR A 35 -4.08 3.04 -0.26
N PHE A 36 -3.13 2.42 0.43
CA PHE A 36 -1.72 2.77 0.28
C PHE A 36 -1.04 1.79 -0.64
N MET A 37 -0.23 2.33 -1.53
CA MET A 37 0.65 1.52 -2.36
C MET A 37 2.06 1.85 -1.95
N PHE A 38 2.82 0.82 -1.57
CA PHE A 38 4.21 0.99 -1.18
C PHE A 38 5.07 0.51 -2.33
N LEU A 39 5.97 1.39 -2.78
CA LEU A 39 6.86 1.06 -3.87
C LEU A 39 8.22 0.72 -3.29
N ARG A 40 8.71 -0.47 -3.59
CA ARG A 40 10.00 -0.92 -3.10
C ARG A 40 11.07 -0.49 -4.09
N TRP A 41 12.08 0.19 -3.59
CA TRP A 41 13.12 0.71 -4.44
C TRP A 41 14.33 -0.18 -4.38
N ARG A 42 15.05 -0.23 -5.49
CA ARG A 42 16.25 -1.03 -5.55
C ARG A 42 17.31 -0.43 -4.66
N ARG A 43 18.27 -1.25 -4.34
CA ARG A 43 19.34 -0.79 -3.50
C ARG A 43 20.20 0.21 -4.21
N ILE A 44 21.11 0.79 -3.46
CA ILE A 44 22.02 1.78 -3.97
C ILE A 44 22.71 1.27 -5.20
N GLY A 45 22.81 2.12 -6.20
CA GLY A 45 23.48 1.76 -7.42
C GLY A 45 22.59 1.22 -8.48
N ALA A 46 21.40 0.81 -8.12
CA ALA A 46 20.44 0.35 -9.10
C ALA A 46 19.30 1.32 -9.12
N GLN A 47 18.69 1.47 -10.26
CA GLN A 47 17.62 2.41 -10.40
C GLN A 47 16.30 1.71 -10.61
N GLY A 48 15.26 2.37 -10.23
CA GLY A 48 13.94 1.89 -10.52
C GLY A 48 13.31 1.17 -9.36
N ILE A 49 12.10 0.77 -9.61
CA ILE A 49 11.27 0.13 -8.61
C ILE A 49 11.41 -1.36 -8.75
N GLU A 50 11.63 -2.04 -7.64
CA GLU A 50 11.80 -3.47 -7.66
C GLU A 50 10.49 -4.20 -7.50
N GLY A 51 9.50 -3.59 -6.85
CA GLY A 51 8.23 -4.22 -6.64
C GLY A 51 7.34 -3.30 -5.85
N HIS A 52 6.17 -3.81 -5.48
CA HIS A 52 5.25 -3.01 -4.72
C HIS A 52 4.41 -3.89 -3.81
N LEU A 53 3.84 -3.26 -2.79
CA LEU A 53 2.90 -3.88 -1.88
C LEU A 53 1.70 -2.95 -1.75
N GLU A 54 0.54 -3.51 -1.53
CA GLU A 54 -0.69 -2.72 -1.43
C GLU A 54 -1.48 -3.14 -0.21
N THR A 55 -2.17 -2.18 0.40
CA THR A 55 -3.14 -2.52 1.43
C THR A 55 -4.50 -2.72 0.77
N ASP A 56 -5.46 -3.19 1.55
CA ASP A 56 -6.84 -3.13 1.14
C ASP A 56 -7.33 -1.70 1.25
N TYR A 57 -8.56 -1.44 0.85
CA TYR A 57 -9.14 -0.14 1.06
C TYR A 57 -9.22 0.13 2.55
N LEU A 58 -8.69 1.26 2.96
CA LEU A 58 -8.62 1.62 4.37
C LEU A 58 -9.55 2.78 4.70
N ALA A 59 -10.01 3.50 3.70
CA ALA A 59 -10.88 4.63 3.92
C ALA A 59 -11.78 4.79 2.72
N TYR A 60 -12.92 5.41 2.93
CA TYR A 60 -13.88 5.61 1.87
C TYR A 60 -14.41 7.02 1.94
N GLY A 61 -14.94 7.49 0.83
CA GLY A 61 -15.57 8.80 0.79
C GLY A 61 -16.55 8.89 -0.33
N ALA A 62 -17.39 9.90 -0.28
CA ALA A 62 -18.33 10.17 -1.34
C ALA A 62 -17.66 10.82 -2.54
N THR A 63 -16.49 11.39 -2.34
CA THR A 63 -15.72 11.98 -3.41
C THR A 63 -14.31 11.47 -3.29
N GLU A 64 -13.54 11.66 -4.35
CA GLU A 64 -12.16 11.27 -4.33
C GLU A 64 -11.40 12.02 -3.24
N ASP A 65 -11.65 13.32 -3.12
CA ASP A 65 -10.98 14.12 -2.10
C ASP A 65 -11.33 13.65 -0.70
N ALA A 66 -12.58 13.28 -0.47
CA ALA A 66 -12.97 12.82 0.85
C ALA A 66 -12.26 11.53 1.23
N ALA A 67 -12.14 10.61 0.27
CA ALA A 67 -11.43 9.36 0.55
C ALA A 67 -9.96 9.62 0.81
N ARG A 68 -9.36 10.50 0.02
CA ARG A 68 -7.95 10.82 0.17
C ARG A 68 -7.67 11.49 1.50
N THR A 69 -8.56 12.40 1.90
CA THR A 69 -8.40 13.08 3.18
C THR A 69 -8.54 12.10 4.34
N ALA A 70 -9.49 11.19 4.22
CA ALA A 70 -9.71 10.23 5.30
C ALA A 70 -8.50 9.33 5.50
N ILE A 71 -7.93 8.81 4.42
CA ILE A 71 -6.78 7.94 4.58
C ILE A 71 -5.55 8.73 4.98
N GLY A 72 -5.45 9.98 4.52
CA GLY A 72 -4.33 10.81 4.86
C GLY A 72 -4.27 11.21 6.31
N ALA A 73 -5.34 10.96 7.06
CA ALA A 73 -5.33 11.27 8.49
C ALA A 73 -4.58 10.22 9.30
N MET A 74 -4.16 9.12 8.70
CA MET A 74 -3.41 8.11 9.44
C MET A 74 -2.04 8.63 9.80
N THR A 75 -1.57 8.25 10.98
CA THR A 75 -0.25 8.68 11.41
C THR A 75 0.82 7.92 10.64
N LEU A 76 2.01 8.50 10.60
CA LEU A 76 3.12 7.83 9.94
C LEU A 76 3.46 6.52 10.63
N GLY A 77 3.30 6.46 11.95
CA GLY A 77 3.56 5.22 12.66
C GLY A 77 2.58 4.13 12.26
N ALA A 78 1.33 4.49 12.06
CA ALA A 78 0.34 3.51 11.62
C ALA A 78 0.65 3.02 10.21
N VAL A 79 1.07 3.93 9.34
CA VAL A 79 1.41 3.55 7.97
C VAL A 79 2.62 2.62 7.97
N LYS A 80 3.61 2.93 8.80
CA LYS A 80 4.79 2.08 8.87
C LYS A 80 4.43 0.68 9.35
N ARG A 81 3.50 0.60 10.28
CA ARG A 81 3.08 -0.69 10.78
C ARG A 81 2.38 -1.51 9.68
N LEU A 82 1.57 -0.84 8.87
CA LEU A 82 0.94 -1.52 7.75
C LEU A 82 1.97 -2.07 6.79
N LEU A 83 2.98 -1.29 6.51
CA LEU A 83 4.05 -1.73 5.63
C LEU A 83 4.74 -2.95 6.21
N ASP A 84 5.10 -2.90 7.48
CA ASP A 84 5.82 -4.01 8.09
C ASP A 84 4.95 -5.27 8.12
N ASP A 85 3.65 -5.11 8.32
CA ASP A 85 2.75 -6.25 8.28
C ASP A 85 2.71 -6.88 6.90
N LEU A 86 2.68 -6.06 5.87
CA LEU A 86 2.67 -6.58 4.51
C LEU A 86 3.98 -7.30 4.20
N ILE A 87 5.08 -6.76 4.67
CA ILE A 87 6.37 -7.41 4.47
C ILE A 87 6.39 -8.75 5.16
N ALA A 88 5.85 -8.81 6.36
CA ALA A 88 5.83 -10.06 7.11
C ALA A 88 5.01 -11.11 6.39
N GLU A 89 3.88 -10.71 5.83
CA GLU A 89 3.08 -11.65 5.06
C GLU A 89 3.84 -12.20 3.89
N GLN A 90 4.56 -11.35 3.22
CA GLN A 90 5.32 -11.77 2.07
C GLN A 90 6.48 -12.65 2.46
N SER A 91 7.09 -12.34 3.59
CA SER A 91 8.25 -13.08 4.06
C SER A 91 7.92 -14.47 4.54
N ASP A 92 6.68 -14.76 4.73
CA ASP A 92 6.28 -16.09 5.14
C ASP A 92 6.55 -17.08 4.06
N SER A 93 7.14 -16.67 3.01
CA SER A 93 7.55 -17.55 1.96
C SER A 93 6.43 -18.19 1.26
N ARG A 94 5.28 -17.67 1.40
CA ARG A 94 4.17 -18.19 0.68
C ARG A 94 3.68 -17.18 -0.27
N PRO A 95 3.20 -17.58 -1.41
CA PRO A 95 2.55 -16.64 -2.29
C PRO A 95 1.46 -15.92 -1.53
N SER A 96 1.10 -14.75 -1.98
CA SER A 96 0.02 -14.04 -1.34
C SER A 96 -1.17 -14.98 -1.26
N ARG A 97 -1.97 -14.80 -0.25
CA ARG A 97 -3.05 -15.70 -0.03
C ARG A 97 -4.01 -15.76 -1.19
N ARG A 98 -4.28 -14.64 -1.80
CA ARG A 98 -5.14 -14.60 -2.94
C ARG A 98 -4.58 -15.37 -4.12
N TRP A 99 -3.30 -15.16 -4.35
CA TRP A 99 -2.65 -15.82 -5.44
C TRP A 99 -2.61 -17.31 -5.23
N TRP A 100 -2.35 -17.69 -4.01
CA TRP A 100 -2.30 -19.09 -3.63
C TRP A 100 -3.65 -19.76 -3.83
N ASP A 101 -4.71 -19.09 -3.43
CA ASP A 101 -6.04 -19.64 -3.57
C ASP A 101 -6.39 -19.82 -5.03
N ALA A 102 -6.02 -18.89 -5.86
CA ALA A 102 -6.30 -18.99 -7.26
C ALA A 102 -5.59 -20.17 -7.89
N MET A 103 -4.35 -20.37 -7.49
CA MET A 103 -3.63 -21.49 -8.02
C MET A 103 -4.12 -22.82 -7.54
N LYS A 104 -4.56 -22.82 -6.32
CA LYS A 104 -5.00 -24.01 -5.72
C LYS A 104 -6.25 -24.58 -6.35
N ASP A 105 -7.00 -23.73 -6.93
CA ASP A 105 -8.22 -24.13 -7.57
C ASP A 105 -8.00 -24.83 -8.88
N GLU A 106 -6.82 -24.98 -9.28
CA GLU A 106 -6.56 -25.59 -10.52
C GLU A 106 -6.79 -27.03 -10.53
#